data_ca44e59a20e07c750207a867d8f619c4
#
_entry.id   ca44e59a20e07c750207a867d8f619c4
#
_cell.length_a   1.000
_cell.length_b   1.000
_cell.length_c   1.000
_cell.angle_alpha   90.00
_cell.angle_beta   90.00
_cell.angle_gamma   90.00
#
_symmetry.space_group_name_H-M   'P 1'
#
loop_
_entity.id
_entity.type
_entity.pdbx_description
1 polymer ?
#
loop_
_entity_poly.entity_id
_entity_poly.type
_entity_poly.pdbx_seq_one_letter_code
_entity_poly.pdbx_strand_id
1 'polypeptide(L)'
;MACRDLQKGQKALTELRSKGLKGTLSLLQLDVEDDTSITQAVHTVDEQFNRLDVLIGNAGSAAPNSTGRTRLNQIFSTNVFGATVVSEAFIPLLLNSEKPYLIQVSSALGSMRLATDPSSDIYVTALDEYRASKAALNMITVQIHKRLHSRGLRAFAFCPGFVKSSLMGEGEDAAREYGTAGDPLESARGILRIVLGERDGEAGGFVNKEGSLPW
;
A
#
# COMPACT_ATOMS: atom_id res chain seq x y z
N MET A 1 13.49 -2.46 2.23
CA MET A 1 12.47 -1.82 3.10
C MET A 1 12.64 -0.32 2.99
N ALA A 2 11.58 0.42 2.62
CA ALA A 2 11.64 1.87 2.45
C ALA A 2 10.91 2.60 3.57
N CYS A 3 11.41 3.77 3.98
CA CYS A 3 10.77 4.67 4.93
C CYS A 3 11.32 6.10 4.83
N ARG A 4 10.52 7.10 5.22
CA ARG A 4 10.95 8.51 5.22
C ARG A 4 11.92 8.85 6.37
N ASP A 5 11.72 8.21 7.52
CA ASP A 5 12.52 8.42 8.74
C ASP A 5 13.51 7.27 8.91
N LEU A 6 14.80 7.56 8.64
CA LEU A 6 15.87 6.57 8.73
C LEU A 6 16.09 6.02 10.14
N GLN A 7 15.82 6.80 11.20
CA GLN A 7 15.99 6.33 12.58
C GLN A 7 14.93 5.28 12.93
N LYS A 8 13.67 5.56 12.60
CA LYS A 8 12.58 4.58 12.75
C LYS A 8 12.81 3.36 11.87
N GLY A 9 13.28 3.56 10.64
CA GLY A 9 13.63 2.50 9.71
C GLY A 9 14.74 1.60 10.23
N GLN A 10 15.81 2.16 10.79
CA GLN A 10 16.94 1.39 11.36
C GLN A 10 16.51 0.55 12.56
N LYS A 11 15.64 1.09 13.43
CA LYS A 11 15.05 0.33 14.53
C LYS A 11 14.26 -0.87 14.03
N ALA A 12 13.36 -0.66 13.08
CA ALA A 12 12.55 -1.72 12.49
C ALA A 12 13.41 -2.76 11.76
N LEU A 13 14.46 -2.34 11.04
CA LEU A 13 15.39 -3.24 10.37
C LEU A 13 16.12 -4.15 11.36
N THR A 14 16.59 -3.60 12.49
CA THR A 14 17.26 -4.36 13.55
C THR A 14 16.31 -5.37 14.16
N GLU A 15 15.07 -4.98 14.42
CA GLU A 15 14.03 -5.84 14.97
C GLU A 15 13.66 -7.00 14.02
N LEU A 16 13.58 -6.72 12.74
CA LEU A 16 13.32 -7.76 11.73
C LEU A 16 14.50 -8.73 11.59
N ARG A 17 15.72 -8.21 11.57
CA ARG A 17 16.93 -9.07 11.50
C ARG A 17 17.05 -10.02 12.70
N SER A 18 16.65 -9.60 13.89
CA SER A 18 16.67 -10.46 15.08
C SER A 18 15.73 -11.66 15.01
N LYS A 19 14.77 -11.64 14.08
CA LYS A 19 13.82 -12.76 13.86
C LYS A 19 14.38 -13.90 12.99
N GLY A 20 15.63 -13.82 12.56
CA GLY A 20 16.27 -14.87 11.77
C GLY A 20 15.67 -15.07 10.38
N LEU A 21 15.20 -13.99 9.75
CA LEU A 21 14.60 -14.03 8.41
C LEU A 21 15.61 -14.53 7.38
N LYS A 22 15.14 -15.31 6.42
CA LYS A 22 15.92 -15.71 5.25
C LYS A 22 16.00 -14.55 4.26
N GLY A 23 17.18 -14.40 3.64
CA GLY A 23 17.42 -13.33 2.66
C GLY A 23 18.06 -12.08 3.28
N THR A 24 18.25 -11.05 2.44
CA THR A 24 18.92 -9.80 2.81
C THR A 24 17.88 -8.69 3.00
N LEU A 25 18.03 -7.93 4.08
CA LEU A 25 17.23 -6.74 4.35
C LEU A 25 18.10 -5.49 4.22
N SER A 26 17.69 -4.58 3.36
CA SER A 26 18.30 -3.26 3.20
C SER A 26 17.30 -2.16 3.53
N LEU A 27 17.80 -1.03 4.05
CA LEU A 27 17.02 0.16 4.31
C LEU A 27 17.20 1.15 3.15
N LEU A 28 16.08 1.68 2.65
CA LEU A 28 16.04 2.71 1.62
C LEU A 28 15.30 3.93 2.17
N GLN A 29 15.87 5.12 2.04
CA GLN A 29 15.14 6.34 2.34
C GLN A 29 14.16 6.62 1.20
N LEU A 30 12.89 6.84 1.55
CA LEU A 30 11.84 7.18 0.62
C LEU A 30 10.73 7.94 1.34
N ASP A 31 10.58 9.21 1.03
CA ASP A 31 9.39 9.99 1.32
C ASP A 31 8.53 10.05 0.06
N VAL A 32 7.32 9.53 0.13
CA VAL A 32 6.41 9.46 -1.01
C VAL A 32 5.84 10.84 -1.39
N GLU A 33 6.02 11.85 -0.55
CA GLU A 33 5.57 13.24 -0.79
C GLU A 33 6.71 14.14 -1.30
N ASP A 34 7.92 13.59 -1.55
CA ASP A 34 9.09 14.32 -2.04
C ASP A 34 9.64 13.67 -3.32
N ASP A 35 9.45 14.35 -4.45
CA ASP A 35 9.88 13.89 -5.77
C ASP A 35 11.41 13.67 -5.85
N THR A 36 12.19 14.46 -5.10
CA THR A 36 13.64 14.29 -5.02
C THR A 36 13.98 12.98 -4.30
N SER A 37 13.32 12.72 -3.18
CA SER A 37 13.47 11.46 -2.44
C SER A 37 13.07 10.25 -3.30
N ILE A 38 11.98 10.35 -4.05
CA ILE A 38 11.54 9.28 -4.97
C ILE A 38 12.61 9.01 -6.04
N THR A 39 13.12 10.07 -6.68
CA THR A 39 14.15 9.95 -7.73
C THR A 39 15.43 9.29 -7.19
N GLN A 40 15.89 9.69 -6.01
CA GLN A 40 17.04 9.10 -5.35
C GLN A 40 16.84 7.64 -4.98
N ALA A 41 15.63 7.28 -4.52
CA ALA A 41 15.30 5.92 -4.19
C ALA A 41 15.30 5.01 -5.43
N VAL A 42 14.75 5.46 -6.56
CA VAL A 42 14.80 4.75 -7.85
C VAL A 42 16.24 4.54 -8.29
N HIS A 43 17.06 5.61 -8.28
CA HIS A 43 18.45 5.53 -8.65
C HIS A 43 19.23 4.50 -7.80
N THR A 44 19.01 4.52 -6.48
CA THR A 44 19.66 3.56 -5.57
C THR A 44 19.28 2.10 -5.90
N VAL A 45 18.02 1.84 -6.22
CA VAL A 45 17.57 0.47 -6.57
C VAL A 45 18.09 0.07 -7.95
N ASP A 46 18.12 1.01 -8.90
CA ASP A 46 18.66 0.78 -10.24
C ASP A 46 20.14 0.41 -10.18
N GLU A 47 20.96 1.21 -9.53
CA GLU A 47 22.40 0.95 -9.38
C GLU A 47 22.73 -0.39 -8.70
N GLN A 48 21.91 -0.78 -7.72
CA GLN A 48 22.19 -1.99 -6.95
C GLN A 48 21.66 -3.26 -7.63
N PHE A 49 20.53 -3.18 -8.35
CA PHE A 49 19.78 -4.36 -8.79
C PHE A 49 19.37 -4.30 -10.26
N ASN A 50 19.31 -3.11 -10.89
CA ASN A 50 18.84 -2.88 -12.25
C ASN A 50 17.44 -3.47 -12.55
N ARG A 51 16.71 -3.88 -11.52
CA ARG A 51 15.35 -4.40 -11.60
C ARG A 51 14.64 -4.32 -10.25
N LEU A 52 13.31 -4.44 -10.29
CA LEU A 52 12.47 -4.62 -9.12
C LEU A 52 11.40 -5.68 -9.44
N ASP A 53 11.31 -6.75 -8.65
CA ASP A 53 10.34 -7.81 -8.91
C ASP A 53 8.97 -7.50 -8.29
N VAL A 54 8.96 -6.84 -7.13
CA VAL A 54 7.73 -6.52 -6.40
C VAL A 54 7.80 -5.12 -5.81
N LEU A 55 6.81 -4.28 -6.13
CA LEU A 55 6.58 -3.01 -5.44
C LEU A 55 5.30 -3.09 -4.61
N ILE A 56 5.43 -2.89 -3.29
CA ILE A 56 4.28 -2.81 -2.38
C ILE A 56 4.11 -1.36 -1.93
N GLY A 57 3.11 -0.68 -2.47
CA GLY A 57 2.71 0.68 -2.08
C GLY A 57 1.93 0.65 -0.78
N ASN A 58 2.65 0.61 0.35
CA ASN A 58 2.04 0.48 1.69
C ASN A 58 1.90 1.83 2.42
N ALA A 59 2.58 2.88 1.97
CA ALA A 59 2.47 4.20 2.60
C ALA A 59 1.01 4.69 2.58
N GLY A 60 0.53 5.18 3.72
CA GLY A 60 -0.83 5.66 3.84
C GLY A 60 -1.03 6.55 5.07
N SER A 61 -2.01 7.44 4.99
CA SER A 61 -2.40 8.36 6.05
C SER A 61 -3.92 8.49 6.13
N ALA A 62 -4.46 8.58 7.35
CA ALA A 62 -5.84 8.98 7.61
C ALA A 62 -5.91 10.42 8.18
N ALA A 63 -4.77 11.05 8.46
CA ALA A 63 -4.63 12.41 8.99
C ALA A 63 -5.60 12.73 10.17
N PRO A 64 -5.61 11.92 11.25
CA PRO A 64 -6.63 12.00 12.30
C PRO A 64 -6.66 13.36 13.02
N ASN A 65 -5.52 14.05 13.07
CA ASN A 65 -5.36 15.33 13.78
C ASN A 65 -5.62 16.56 12.90
N SER A 66 -6.19 16.39 11.70
CA SER A 66 -6.44 17.47 10.74
C SER A 66 -7.91 17.52 10.34
N THR A 67 -8.36 18.66 9.82
CA THR A 67 -9.75 18.89 9.38
C THR A 67 -9.80 19.60 8.03
N GLY A 68 -10.94 19.51 7.35
CA GLY A 68 -11.25 20.25 6.14
C GLY A 68 -10.21 20.07 5.02
N ARG A 69 -9.84 21.14 4.33
CA ARG A 69 -8.90 21.12 3.21
C ARG A 69 -7.50 20.61 3.61
N THR A 70 -7.04 20.92 4.82
CA THR A 70 -5.74 20.44 5.31
C THR A 70 -5.73 18.91 5.40
N ARG A 71 -6.78 18.31 5.95
CA ARG A 71 -6.95 16.86 6.01
C ARG A 71 -7.00 16.23 4.63
N LEU A 72 -7.80 16.78 3.71
CA LEU A 72 -7.85 16.33 2.32
C LEU A 72 -6.45 16.35 1.68
N ASN A 73 -5.73 17.47 1.77
CA ASN A 73 -4.40 17.58 1.19
C ASN A 73 -3.44 16.52 1.74
N GLN A 74 -3.38 16.34 3.05
CA GLN A 74 -2.49 15.34 3.68
C GLN A 74 -2.82 13.91 3.25
N ILE A 75 -4.12 13.57 3.25
CA ILE A 75 -4.56 12.22 2.86
C ILE A 75 -4.25 11.96 1.37
N PHE A 76 -4.59 12.90 0.49
CA PHE A 76 -4.38 12.73 -0.94
C PHE A 76 -2.90 12.81 -1.32
N SER A 77 -2.11 13.66 -0.67
CA SER A 77 -0.66 13.73 -0.90
C SER A 77 0.01 12.39 -0.69
N THR A 78 -0.30 11.69 0.42
CA THR A 78 0.27 10.38 0.70
C THR A 78 -0.40 9.27 -0.12
N ASN A 79 -1.74 9.14 -0.01
CA ASN A 79 -2.46 7.95 -0.47
C ASN A 79 -2.66 7.91 -1.99
N VAL A 80 -2.67 9.06 -2.65
CA VAL A 80 -2.99 9.18 -4.08
C VAL A 80 -1.78 9.69 -4.85
N PHE A 81 -1.33 10.91 -4.58
CA PHE A 81 -0.26 11.54 -5.36
C PHE A 81 1.06 10.78 -5.15
N GLY A 82 1.50 10.61 -3.91
CA GLY A 82 2.72 9.89 -3.59
C GLY A 82 2.71 8.44 -4.07
N ALA A 83 1.62 7.71 -3.83
CA ALA A 83 1.47 6.33 -4.31
C ALA A 83 1.54 6.25 -5.85
N THR A 84 0.96 7.23 -6.56
CA THR A 84 1.01 7.29 -8.02
C THR A 84 2.41 7.60 -8.52
N VAL A 85 3.04 8.67 -8.01
CA VAL A 85 4.38 9.10 -8.45
C VAL A 85 5.42 8.02 -8.18
N VAL A 86 5.39 7.39 -7.00
CA VAL A 86 6.27 6.25 -6.67
C VAL A 86 6.05 5.10 -7.66
N SER A 87 4.79 4.72 -7.92
CA SER A 87 4.50 3.63 -8.87
C SER A 87 5.06 3.92 -10.25
N GLU A 88 4.77 5.10 -10.80
CA GLU A 88 5.25 5.51 -12.13
C GLU A 88 6.79 5.54 -12.19
N ALA A 89 7.46 6.04 -11.15
CA ALA A 89 8.90 6.11 -11.09
C ALA A 89 9.58 4.72 -11.06
N PHE A 90 8.96 3.73 -10.40
CA PHE A 90 9.50 2.37 -10.31
C PHE A 90 9.05 1.43 -11.45
N ILE A 91 8.06 1.80 -12.28
CA ILE A 91 7.60 0.99 -13.42
C ILE A 91 8.75 0.55 -14.34
N PRO A 92 9.72 1.40 -14.74
CA PRO A 92 10.83 0.94 -15.58
C PRO A 92 11.59 -0.24 -14.98
N LEU A 93 11.88 -0.20 -13.69
CA LEU A 93 12.57 -1.28 -12.97
C LEU A 93 11.72 -2.53 -12.80
N LEU A 94 10.41 -2.36 -12.57
CA LEU A 94 9.46 -3.47 -12.56
C LEU A 94 9.43 -4.20 -13.89
N LEU A 95 9.44 -3.46 -15.00
CA LEU A 95 9.40 -4.04 -16.35
C LEU A 95 10.72 -4.72 -16.77
N ASN A 96 11.80 -4.59 -16.01
CA ASN A 96 13.01 -5.38 -16.14
C ASN A 96 12.90 -6.76 -15.45
N SER A 97 11.84 -7.01 -14.68
CA SER A 97 11.57 -8.30 -14.04
C SER A 97 10.83 -9.24 -14.99
N GLU A 98 11.10 -10.53 -14.89
CA GLU A 98 10.35 -11.56 -15.62
C GLU A 98 8.92 -11.72 -15.09
N LYS A 99 8.71 -11.40 -13.82
CA LYS A 99 7.42 -11.56 -13.16
C LYS A 99 7.12 -10.37 -12.22
N PRO A 100 6.83 -9.19 -12.79
CA PRO A 100 6.66 -7.96 -12.00
C PRO A 100 5.29 -7.89 -11.32
N TYR A 101 5.30 -7.46 -10.05
CA TYR A 101 4.09 -7.18 -9.27
C TYR A 101 4.08 -5.75 -8.73
N LEU A 102 2.95 -5.08 -8.88
CA LEU A 102 2.61 -3.85 -8.19
C LEU A 102 1.41 -4.12 -7.28
N ILE A 103 1.57 -3.97 -5.97
CA ILE A 103 0.51 -4.20 -5.00
C ILE A 103 0.28 -2.90 -4.22
N GLN A 104 -0.85 -2.24 -4.48
CA GLN A 104 -1.25 -1.04 -3.74
C GLN A 104 -2.10 -1.44 -2.52
N VAL A 105 -1.64 -1.09 -1.33
CA VAL A 105 -2.40 -1.33 -0.10
C VAL A 105 -3.53 -0.31 -0.02
N SER A 106 -4.71 -0.78 -0.42
CA SER A 106 -5.96 -0.02 -0.41
C SER A 106 -6.79 -0.32 0.85
N SER A 107 -8.10 -0.20 0.76
CA SER A 107 -9.03 -0.48 1.85
C SER A 107 -10.41 -0.82 1.28
N ALA A 108 -11.15 -1.73 1.91
CA ALA A 108 -12.56 -1.96 1.63
C ALA A 108 -13.40 -0.67 1.71
N LEU A 109 -12.95 0.29 2.54
CA LEU A 109 -13.56 1.62 2.62
C LEU A 109 -13.50 2.40 1.28
N GLY A 110 -12.61 2.05 0.37
CA GLY A 110 -12.54 2.61 -1.00
C GLY A 110 -13.50 1.95 -2.00
N SER A 111 -14.27 0.95 -1.60
CA SER A 111 -15.29 0.32 -2.45
C SER A 111 -16.56 1.18 -2.51
N MET A 112 -16.93 1.63 -3.69
CA MET A 112 -18.20 2.34 -3.91
C MET A 112 -19.39 1.38 -3.76
N ARG A 113 -19.24 0.13 -4.18
CA ARG A 113 -20.30 -0.88 -4.03
C ARG A 113 -20.62 -1.15 -2.57
N LEU A 114 -19.60 -1.35 -1.72
CA LEU A 114 -19.79 -1.57 -0.28
C LEU A 114 -20.26 -0.29 0.44
N ALA A 115 -19.87 0.87 -0.05
CA ALA A 115 -20.29 2.15 0.52
C ALA A 115 -21.79 2.45 0.31
N THR A 116 -22.39 1.87 -0.71
CA THR A 116 -23.81 2.05 -1.04
C THR A 116 -24.70 0.92 -0.57
N ASP A 117 -24.15 -0.11 0.07
CA ASP A 117 -24.90 -1.28 0.54
C ASP A 117 -25.19 -1.18 2.05
N PRO A 118 -26.46 -0.94 2.47
CA PRO A 118 -26.80 -0.83 3.88
C PRO A 118 -26.56 -2.11 4.70
N SER A 119 -26.36 -3.25 4.05
CA SER A 119 -26.04 -4.53 4.71
C SER A 119 -24.54 -4.73 4.93
N SER A 120 -23.70 -3.84 4.39
CA SER A 120 -22.26 -3.90 4.55
C SER A 120 -21.82 -3.42 5.93
N ASP A 121 -20.94 -4.17 6.59
CA ASP A 121 -20.36 -3.82 7.89
C ASP A 121 -19.66 -2.46 7.91
N ILE A 122 -19.21 -1.97 6.73
CA ILE A 122 -18.53 -0.69 6.58
C ILE A 122 -19.45 0.45 6.10
N TYR A 123 -20.74 0.20 5.96
CA TYR A 123 -21.71 1.20 5.48
C TYR A 123 -21.75 2.46 6.34
N VAL A 124 -21.78 2.28 7.67
CA VAL A 124 -21.87 3.39 8.64
C VAL A 124 -20.52 3.99 8.99
N THR A 125 -19.41 3.44 8.48
CA THR A 125 -18.09 3.95 8.80
C THR A 125 -17.89 5.32 8.17
N ALA A 126 -17.62 6.34 8.99
CA ALA A 126 -17.18 7.66 8.53
C ALA A 126 -15.79 7.57 7.84
N LEU A 127 -15.03 8.65 7.77
CA LEU A 127 -13.73 8.78 7.10
C LEU A 127 -13.86 9.10 5.60
N ASP A 128 -14.73 10.01 5.25
CA ASP A 128 -15.10 10.32 3.85
C ASP A 128 -13.87 10.64 2.97
N GLU A 129 -12.92 11.45 3.46
CA GLU A 129 -11.72 11.83 2.71
C GLU A 129 -10.77 10.64 2.52
N TYR A 130 -10.67 9.77 3.52
CA TYR A 130 -9.88 8.54 3.42
C TYR A 130 -10.51 7.57 2.42
N ARG A 131 -11.82 7.37 2.51
CA ARG A 131 -12.59 6.54 1.58
C ARG A 131 -12.40 7.01 0.14
N ALA A 132 -12.56 8.33 -0.10
CA ALA A 132 -12.34 8.93 -1.40
C ALA A 132 -10.92 8.70 -1.92
N SER A 133 -9.90 8.83 -1.07
CA SER A 133 -8.50 8.59 -1.45
C SER A 133 -8.24 7.13 -1.84
N LYS A 134 -8.85 6.18 -1.13
CA LYS A 134 -8.70 4.74 -1.44
C LYS A 134 -9.47 4.32 -2.69
N ALA A 135 -10.61 4.95 -2.97
CA ALA A 135 -11.31 4.79 -4.25
C ALA A 135 -10.47 5.33 -5.42
N ALA A 136 -9.83 6.49 -5.25
CA ALA A 136 -8.90 7.03 -6.24
C ALA A 136 -7.70 6.09 -6.46
N LEU A 137 -7.09 5.56 -5.39
CA LEU A 137 -5.99 4.60 -5.49
C LEU A 137 -6.41 3.31 -6.20
N ASN A 138 -7.61 2.82 -5.95
CA ASN A 138 -8.19 1.67 -6.66
C ASN A 138 -8.26 1.95 -8.17
N MET A 139 -8.79 3.10 -8.58
CA MET A 139 -8.88 3.48 -9.99
C MET A 139 -7.49 3.60 -10.64
N ILE A 140 -6.53 4.22 -9.96
CA ILE A 140 -5.14 4.32 -10.44
C ILE A 140 -4.54 2.94 -10.67
N THR A 141 -4.74 2.01 -9.73
CA THR A 141 -4.25 0.63 -9.84
C THR A 141 -4.82 -0.07 -11.06
N VAL A 142 -6.13 0.08 -11.33
CA VAL A 142 -6.79 -0.44 -12.53
C VAL A 142 -6.15 0.15 -13.80
N GLN A 143 -5.93 1.48 -13.84
CA GLN A 143 -5.37 2.13 -15.02
C GLN A 143 -3.92 1.70 -15.29
N ILE A 144 -3.11 1.53 -14.26
CA ILE A 144 -1.74 0.99 -14.40
C ILE A 144 -1.81 -0.44 -14.94
N HIS A 145 -2.67 -1.30 -14.40
CA HIS A 145 -2.84 -2.65 -14.88
C HIS A 145 -3.27 -2.68 -16.36
N LYS A 146 -4.31 -1.95 -16.72
CA LYS A 146 -4.79 -1.86 -18.11
C LYS A 146 -3.70 -1.46 -19.10
N ARG A 147 -2.84 -0.51 -18.72
CA ARG A 147 -1.76 0.00 -19.54
C ARG A 147 -0.60 -0.98 -19.69
N LEU A 148 -0.32 -1.80 -18.68
CA LEU A 148 0.94 -2.52 -18.58
C LEU A 148 0.80 -4.06 -18.47
N HIS A 149 -0.42 -4.61 -18.36
CA HIS A 149 -0.60 -6.07 -18.27
C HIS A 149 -0.05 -6.83 -19.49
N SER A 150 -0.16 -6.24 -20.68
CA SER A 150 0.41 -6.83 -21.92
C SER A 150 1.95 -6.87 -21.91
N ARG A 151 2.58 -6.09 -21.02
CA ARG A 151 4.03 -6.11 -20.75
C ARG A 151 4.40 -6.99 -19.54
N GLY A 152 3.45 -7.77 -19.04
CA GLY A 152 3.64 -8.74 -17.96
C GLY A 152 3.38 -8.19 -16.55
N LEU A 153 3.15 -6.87 -16.36
CA LEU A 153 2.91 -6.29 -15.03
C LEU A 153 1.56 -6.75 -14.46
N ARG A 154 1.60 -7.31 -13.26
CA ARG A 154 0.42 -7.68 -12.47
C ARG A 154 0.20 -6.65 -11.38
N ALA A 155 -0.82 -5.80 -11.53
CA ALA A 155 -1.17 -4.82 -10.51
C ALA A 155 -2.39 -5.28 -9.72
N PHE A 156 -2.37 -5.04 -8.40
CA PHE A 156 -3.45 -5.39 -7.46
C PHE A 156 -3.76 -4.21 -6.54
N ALA A 157 -5.03 -3.93 -6.31
CA ALA A 157 -5.47 -3.20 -5.13
C ALA A 157 -5.74 -4.22 -4.02
N PHE A 158 -5.04 -4.11 -2.88
CA PHE A 158 -5.13 -5.06 -1.78
C PHE A 158 -5.72 -4.40 -0.53
N CYS A 159 -6.81 -4.97 0.00
CA CYS A 159 -7.35 -4.56 1.29
C CYS A 159 -6.75 -5.43 2.42
N PRO A 160 -6.02 -4.84 3.35
CA PRO A 160 -5.43 -5.57 4.49
C PRO A 160 -6.47 -6.04 5.52
N GLY A 161 -7.70 -5.56 5.41
CA GLY A 161 -8.69 -5.64 6.48
C GLY A 161 -8.44 -4.59 7.57
N PHE A 162 -9.19 -4.65 8.65
CA PHE A 162 -8.97 -3.81 9.82
C PHE A 162 -7.89 -4.46 10.70
N VAL A 163 -6.66 -3.97 10.59
CA VAL A 163 -5.49 -4.53 11.29
C VAL A 163 -4.80 -3.48 12.15
N LYS A 164 -4.11 -3.93 13.18
CA LYS A 164 -3.33 -3.07 14.08
C LYS A 164 -2.26 -2.31 13.31
N SER A 165 -2.28 -0.97 13.38
CA SER A 165 -1.33 -0.09 12.69
C SER A 165 -1.27 1.27 13.38
N SER A 166 -0.35 2.14 12.96
CA SER A 166 -0.31 3.55 13.38
C SER A 166 -1.11 4.49 12.48
N LEU A 167 -1.96 3.97 11.60
CA LEU A 167 -2.71 4.75 10.60
C LEU A 167 -3.63 5.81 11.25
N MET A 168 -4.27 5.46 12.36
CA MET A 168 -5.16 6.34 13.12
C MET A 168 -4.44 7.14 14.23
N GLY A 169 -3.11 7.11 14.25
CA GLY A 169 -2.29 7.76 15.27
C GLY A 169 -1.77 6.81 16.34
N GLU A 170 -1.13 7.40 17.36
CA GLU A 170 -0.57 6.71 18.52
C GLU A 170 -1.29 7.20 19.78
N GLY A 171 -1.58 6.31 20.75
CA GLY A 171 -2.18 6.65 22.02
C GLY A 171 -3.33 5.74 22.46
N GLU A 172 -3.93 6.05 23.61
CA GLU A 172 -4.99 5.25 24.21
C GLU A 172 -6.28 5.22 23.37
N ASP A 173 -6.61 6.32 22.70
CA ASP A 173 -7.80 6.41 21.85
C ASP A 173 -7.62 5.53 20.59
N ALA A 174 -6.45 5.58 19.96
CA ALA A 174 -6.12 4.68 18.87
C ALA A 174 -6.13 3.20 19.32
N ALA A 175 -5.64 2.91 20.54
CA ALA A 175 -5.65 1.56 21.10
C ALA A 175 -7.08 1.04 21.35
N ARG A 176 -8.01 1.91 21.75
CA ARG A 176 -9.44 1.55 21.91
C ARG A 176 -10.12 1.28 20.58
N GLU A 177 -9.84 2.10 19.58
CA GLU A 177 -10.39 1.95 18.23
C GLU A 177 -9.89 0.65 17.56
N TYR A 178 -8.64 0.24 17.83
CA TYR A 178 -8.05 -1.01 17.38
C TYR A 178 -8.37 -2.26 18.22
N GLY A 179 -9.24 -2.14 19.25
CA GLY A 179 -9.54 -3.26 20.16
C GLY A 179 -10.03 -4.54 19.49
N THR A 180 -10.66 -4.43 18.29
CA THR A 180 -11.11 -5.54 17.45
C THR A 180 -10.24 -5.76 16.22
N ALA A 181 -9.15 -5.01 16.06
CA ALA A 181 -8.28 -5.11 14.90
C ALA A 181 -7.51 -6.44 14.87
N GLY A 182 -7.49 -7.04 13.69
CA GLY A 182 -6.80 -8.31 13.43
C GLY A 182 -5.28 -8.19 13.44
N ASP A 183 -4.63 -9.36 13.36
CA ASP A 183 -3.17 -9.46 13.27
C ASP A 183 -2.69 -9.01 11.87
N PRO A 184 -1.79 -8.02 11.76
CA PRO A 184 -1.17 -7.62 10.50
C PRO A 184 -0.47 -8.77 9.75
N LEU A 185 -0.03 -9.82 10.46
CA LEU A 185 0.62 -10.97 9.83
C LEU A 185 -0.32 -11.73 8.88
N GLU A 186 -1.59 -11.83 9.21
CA GLU A 186 -2.59 -12.46 8.33
C GLU A 186 -2.76 -11.68 7.02
N SER A 187 -2.74 -10.35 7.10
CA SER A 187 -2.75 -9.49 5.93
C SER A 187 -1.48 -9.66 5.08
N ALA A 188 -0.31 -9.69 5.74
CA ALA A 188 0.96 -9.92 5.06
C ALA A 188 1.01 -11.27 4.34
N ARG A 189 0.42 -12.34 4.90
CA ARG A 189 0.26 -13.64 4.24
C ARG A 189 -0.60 -13.53 2.98
N GLY A 190 -1.66 -12.70 3.01
CA GLY A 190 -2.48 -12.42 1.82
C GLY A 190 -1.66 -11.80 0.68
N ILE A 191 -0.81 -10.83 0.99
CA ILE A 191 0.12 -10.22 0.02
C ILE A 191 1.14 -11.27 -0.48
N LEU A 192 1.69 -12.10 0.42
CA LEU A 192 2.66 -13.14 0.04
C LEU A 192 2.07 -14.11 -0.99
N ARG A 193 0.82 -14.52 -0.85
CA ARG A 193 0.14 -15.39 -1.84
C ARG A 193 0.06 -14.75 -3.22
N ILE A 194 -0.12 -13.42 -3.31
CA ILE A 194 -0.05 -12.69 -4.59
C ILE A 194 1.37 -12.78 -5.17
N VAL A 195 2.38 -12.48 -4.37
CA VAL A 195 3.80 -12.51 -4.79
C VAL A 195 4.25 -13.90 -5.24
N LEU A 196 3.74 -14.95 -4.60
CA LEU A 196 3.99 -16.35 -4.99
C LEU A 196 3.25 -16.75 -6.28
N GLY A 197 2.38 -15.91 -6.81
CA GLY A 197 1.64 -16.13 -8.06
C GLY A 197 0.37 -16.97 -7.88
N GLU A 198 -0.02 -17.29 -6.65
CA GLU A 198 -1.22 -18.07 -6.38
C GLU A 198 -2.50 -17.34 -6.79
N ARG A 199 -2.39 -16.02 -7.04
CA ARG A 199 -3.53 -15.16 -7.36
C ARG A 199 -3.36 -14.40 -8.69
N ASP A 200 -2.51 -14.87 -9.58
CA ASP A 200 -2.23 -14.23 -10.87
C ASP A 200 -3.50 -14.04 -11.72
N GLY A 201 -4.46 -14.96 -11.64
CA GLY A 201 -5.76 -14.86 -12.33
C GLY A 201 -6.66 -13.72 -11.83
N GLU A 202 -6.34 -13.08 -10.71
CA GLU A 202 -7.07 -11.94 -10.14
C GLU A 202 -6.36 -10.60 -10.39
N ALA A 203 -5.28 -10.61 -11.20
CA ALA A 203 -4.54 -9.39 -11.50
C ALA A 203 -5.43 -8.34 -12.17
N GLY A 204 -5.26 -7.10 -11.79
CA GLY A 204 -6.15 -6.00 -12.16
C GLY A 204 -7.36 -5.85 -11.24
N GLY A 205 -7.52 -6.74 -10.25
CA GLY A 205 -8.63 -6.77 -9.31
C GLY A 205 -8.36 -6.06 -7.99
N PHE A 206 -9.45 -5.90 -7.25
CA PHE A 206 -9.45 -5.49 -5.85
C PHE A 206 -9.64 -6.71 -4.98
N VAL A 207 -8.70 -6.99 -4.09
CA VAL A 207 -8.63 -8.26 -3.35
C VAL A 207 -8.30 -8.05 -1.87
N ASN A 208 -8.68 -9.01 -1.05
CA ASN A 208 -8.21 -9.15 0.32
C ASN A 208 -7.55 -10.53 0.54
N LYS A 209 -7.25 -10.90 1.76
CA LYS A 209 -6.66 -12.22 2.08
C LYS A 209 -7.58 -13.41 1.73
N GLU A 210 -8.88 -13.18 1.62
CA GLU A 210 -9.91 -14.21 1.43
C GLU A 210 -10.30 -14.38 -0.04
N GLY A 211 -10.30 -13.30 -0.82
CA GLY A 211 -10.73 -13.34 -2.22
C GLY A 211 -10.87 -11.95 -2.85
N SER A 212 -11.66 -11.89 -3.92
CA SER A 212 -11.95 -10.64 -4.62
C SER A 212 -13.00 -9.82 -3.87
N LEU A 213 -12.81 -8.51 -3.88
CA LEU A 213 -13.73 -7.51 -3.36
C LEU A 213 -14.42 -6.75 -4.52
N PRO A 214 -15.65 -6.28 -4.34
CA PRO A 214 -16.26 -5.37 -5.30
C PRO A 214 -15.63 -3.97 -5.21
N TRP A 215 -15.57 -3.29 -6.38
CA TRP A 215 -15.10 -1.90 -6.49
C TRP A 215 -16.03 -0.87 -5.85
#